data_087cfce5fe4b108f93658ad08e6bad92
#
_entry.id   087cfce5fe4b108f93658ad08e6bad92
#
_cell.length_a   1.000
_cell.length_b   1.000
_cell.length_c   1.000
_cell.angle_alpha   90.00
_cell.angle_beta   90.00
_cell.angle_gamma   90.00
#
_symmetry.space_group_name_H-M   'P 1'
#
loop_
_entity.id
_entity.type
_entity.pdbx_description
1 polymer ?
#
loop_
_entity_poly.entity_id
_entity_poly.type
_entity_poly.pdbx_seq_one_letter_code
_entity_poly.pdbx_strand_id
1 'polypeptide(L)'
;MIQFIQEEILRMDWLSRLFRDALEHIGIATESRIGGSLHFFLYDCVKITVYLCVLIFAISYVQSFFPPERTKRIMGRFHGIYANIIAALLGTITPFCSCSSIPIFMGFTAAGIPLGVSFSFLISSPMVDLGSLVLLTGIFGLRIASVYVILGLLLAVLGGLVIEHLSLENEIEPILLQLKPVEQALPTLSRKERLSYAAEQVKTTFRKVFPYILLGVGIGSLIHNWIPENWIISLLGKGNPAGVILASLVGIPMYADIFGTIPIAESLLLKGAELGTVLAFMMGVTTLSLPSMIMLRKVIKPKLLGTFIGICILGIILIGYIFNALQATLLV
;
A
#
# COMPACT_ATOMS: atom_id res chain seq x y z
N MET A 1 26.74 -4.36 8.84
CA MET A 1 26.11 -5.11 7.73
C MET A 1 24.63 -4.78 7.62
N ILE A 2 23.85 -4.83 8.72
CA ILE A 2 22.41 -4.46 8.70
C ILE A 2 22.22 -2.98 8.37
N GLN A 3 22.99 -2.07 8.97
CA GLN A 3 22.94 -0.64 8.66
C GLN A 3 23.31 -0.34 7.19
N PHE A 4 24.32 -0.99 6.63
CA PHE A 4 24.68 -0.84 5.23
C PHE A 4 23.57 -1.28 4.28
N ILE A 5 22.90 -2.40 4.58
CA ILE A 5 21.74 -2.86 3.80
C ILE A 5 20.58 -1.86 3.91
N GLN A 6 20.39 -1.28 5.09
CA GLN A 6 19.31 -0.34 5.34
C GLN A 6 19.53 1.02 4.68
N GLU A 7 20.74 1.55 4.69
CA GLU A 7 21.08 2.86 4.13
C GLU A 7 21.31 2.81 2.61
N GLU A 8 22.10 1.84 2.13
CA GLU A 8 22.51 1.82 0.72
C GLU A 8 21.51 1.06 -0.18
N ILE A 9 20.81 0.03 0.34
CA ILE A 9 19.86 -0.75 -0.46
C ILE A 9 18.42 -0.28 -0.23
N LEU A 10 17.96 -0.15 1.03
CA LEU A 10 16.57 0.21 1.31
C LEU A 10 16.31 1.72 1.24
N ARG A 11 17.24 2.58 1.67
CA ARG A 11 17.08 4.03 1.53
C ARG A 11 17.59 4.54 0.20
N MET A 12 18.51 3.83 -0.47
CA MET A 12 19.18 4.29 -1.69
C MET A 12 19.79 5.70 -1.52
N ASP A 13 20.47 5.95 -0.40
CA ASP A 13 21.03 7.27 -0.06
C ASP A 13 22.05 7.75 -1.11
N TRP A 14 22.73 6.83 -1.79
CA TRP A 14 23.58 7.12 -2.93
C TRP A 14 22.82 7.80 -4.09
N LEU A 15 21.57 7.38 -4.32
CA LEU A 15 20.70 7.96 -5.36
C LEU A 15 20.25 9.38 -4.99
N SER A 16 19.93 9.60 -3.69
CA SER A 16 19.60 10.92 -3.16
C SER A 16 20.78 11.90 -3.32
N ARG A 17 21.99 11.45 -3.00
CA ARG A 17 23.21 12.24 -3.20
C ARG A 17 23.44 12.58 -4.67
N LEU A 18 23.30 11.60 -5.56
CA LEU A 18 23.47 11.79 -7.01
C LEU A 18 22.51 12.84 -7.58
N PHE A 19 21.24 12.82 -7.19
CA PHE A 19 20.27 13.83 -7.64
C PHE A 19 20.51 15.20 -7.02
N ARG A 20 20.99 15.26 -5.78
CA ARG A 20 21.39 16.52 -5.13
C ARG A 20 22.53 17.17 -5.89
N ASP A 21 23.61 16.43 -6.12
CA ASP A 21 24.79 16.91 -6.83
C ASP A 21 24.44 17.35 -8.26
N ALA A 22 23.58 16.60 -8.94
CA ALA A 22 23.12 16.94 -10.28
C ALA A 22 22.32 18.26 -10.31
N LEU A 23 21.42 18.48 -9.34
CA LEU A 23 20.62 19.70 -9.25
C LEU A 23 21.48 20.92 -8.88
N GLU A 24 22.45 20.76 -7.98
CA GLU A 24 23.40 21.80 -7.62
C GLU A 24 24.33 22.18 -8.78
N HIS A 25 24.72 21.21 -9.62
CA HIS A 25 25.48 21.49 -10.86
C HIS A 25 24.70 22.31 -11.89
N ILE A 26 23.37 22.17 -11.90
CA ILE A 26 22.47 22.94 -12.78
C ILE A 26 22.14 24.32 -12.19
N GLY A 27 22.62 24.59 -10.95
CA GLY A 27 22.42 25.87 -10.25
C GLY A 27 21.10 25.94 -9.47
N ILE A 28 20.45 24.80 -9.22
CA ILE A 28 19.22 24.72 -8.39
C ILE A 28 19.63 24.36 -6.96
N ALA A 29 19.51 25.33 -6.04
CA ALA A 29 19.78 25.09 -4.63
C ALA A 29 18.70 24.12 -4.06
N THR A 30 19.14 22.96 -3.59
CA THR A 30 18.23 21.93 -3.02
C THR A 30 17.59 22.36 -1.70
N GLU A 31 18.12 23.39 -1.03
CA GLU A 31 17.53 24.02 0.16
C GLU A 31 16.35 24.94 -0.17
N SER A 32 16.18 25.33 -1.43
CA SER A 32 15.03 26.12 -1.85
C SER A 32 13.77 25.24 -1.90
N ARG A 33 12.58 25.84 -1.70
CA ARG A 33 11.31 25.11 -1.76
C ARG A 33 11.14 24.37 -3.08
N ILE A 34 11.50 24.98 -4.19
CA ILE A 34 11.40 24.41 -5.54
C ILE A 34 12.47 23.32 -5.73
N GLY A 35 13.71 23.60 -5.35
CA GLY A 35 14.81 22.63 -5.46
C GLY A 35 14.59 21.39 -4.60
N GLY A 36 14.12 21.56 -3.36
CA GLY A 36 13.76 20.44 -2.49
C GLY A 36 12.59 19.61 -3.03
N SER A 37 11.55 20.25 -3.58
CA SER A 37 10.43 19.54 -4.22
C SER A 37 10.88 18.77 -5.46
N LEU A 38 11.75 19.36 -6.27
CA LEU A 38 12.26 18.71 -7.48
C LEU A 38 13.21 17.54 -7.13
N HIS A 39 14.07 17.72 -6.13
CA HIS A 39 14.92 16.64 -5.60
C HIS A 39 14.07 15.47 -5.09
N PHE A 40 13.08 15.75 -4.24
CA PHE A 40 12.17 14.74 -3.71
C PHE A 40 11.43 14.01 -4.84
N PHE A 41 10.89 14.77 -5.81
CA PHE A 41 10.18 14.20 -6.96
C PHE A 41 11.06 13.25 -7.77
N LEU A 42 12.25 13.69 -8.17
CA LEU A 42 13.15 12.87 -9.00
C LEU A 42 13.64 11.64 -8.24
N TYR A 43 14.07 11.82 -6.99
CA TYR A 43 14.54 10.73 -6.15
C TYR A 43 13.47 9.68 -5.91
N ASP A 44 12.27 10.09 -5.48
CA ASP A 44 11.19 9.15 -5.19
C ASP A 44 10.63 8.49 -6.44
N CYS A 45 10.51 9.20 -7.56
CA CYS A 45 10.09 8.58 -8.82
C CYS A 45 11.02 7.44 -9.23
N VAL A 46 12.33 7.64 -9.17
CA VAL A 46 13.31 6.60 -9.55
C VAL A 46 13.33 5.48 -8.52
N LYS A 47 13.36 5.81 -7.24
CA LYS A 47 13.33 4.84 -6.13
C LYS A 47 12.12 3.92 -6.20
N ILE A 48 10.92 4.50 -6.29
CA ILE A 48 9.66 3.76 -6.39
C ILE A 48 9.63 2.90 -7.65
N THR A 49 10.09 3.45 -8.78
CA THR A 49 10.17 2.71 -10.05
C THR A 49 11.09 1.48 -9.94
N VAL A 50 12.27 1.64 -9.38
CA VAL A 50 13.22 0.51 -9.20
C VAL A 50 12.63 -0.54 -8.28
N TYR A 51 12.10 -0.16 -7.13
CA TYR A 51 11.46 -1.10 -6.20
C TYR A 51 10.28 -1.81 -6.84
N LEU A 52 9.42 -1.08 -7.54
CA LEU A 52 8.27 -1.65 -8.22
C LEU A 52 8.70 -2.69 -9.25
N CYS A 53 9.70 -2.37 -10.08
CA CYS A 53 10.21 -3.29 -11.11
C CYS A 53 10.81 -4.55 -10.48
N VAL A 54 11.66 -4.41 -9.46
CA VAL A 54 12.29 -5.54 -8.76
C VAL A 54 11.23 -6.40 -8.08
N LEU A 55 10.27 -5.78 -7.40
CA LEU A 55 9.24 -6.48 -6.64
C LEU A 55 8.26 -7.21 -7.57
N ILE A 56 7.80 -6.56 -8.65
CA ILE A 56 6.95 -7.21 -9.67
C ILE A 56 7.70 -8.36 -10.32
N PHE A 57 8.98 -8.20 -10.63
CA PHE A 57 9.80 -9.27 -11.22
C PHE A 57 9.89 -10.47 -10.27
N ALA A 58 10.28 -10.24 -9.01
CA ALA A 58 10.42 -11.29 -8.00
C ALA A 58 9.09 -12.02 -7.77
N ILE A 59 8.00 -11.27 -7.60
CA ILE A 59 6.66 -11.83 -7.38
C ILE A 59 6.19 -12.63 -8.60
N SER A 60 6.30 -12.07 -9.81
CA SER A 60 5.88 -12.75 -11.04
C SER A 60 6.70 -14.02 -11.28
N TYR A 61 7.99 -13.99 -10.93
CA TYR A 61 8.84 -15.18 -10.97
C TYR A 61 8.35 -16.24 -9.99
N VAL A 62 8.07 -15.88 -8.74
CA VAL A 62 7.52 -16.81 -7.72
C VAL A 62 6.14 -17.32 -8.15
N GLN A 63 5.26 -16.44 -8.64
CA GLN A 63 3.93 -16.82 -9.14
C GLN A 63 4.00 -17.81 -10.31
N SER A 64 5.05 -17.75 -11.12
CA SER A 64 5.23 -18.73 -12.20
C SER A 64 5.37 -20.19 -11.73
N PHE A 65 5.62 -20.42 -10.42
CA PHE A 65 5.61 -21.75 -9.79
C PHE A 65 4.24 -22.13 -9.21
N PHE A 66 3.38 -21.15 -8.96
CA PHE A 66 2.06 -21.34 -8.36
C PHE A 66 0.96 -20.88 -9.32
N PRO A 67 0.48 -21.79 -10.19
CA PRO A 67 -0.61 -21.43 -11.10
C PRO A 67 -1.87 -21.05 -10.31
N PRO A 68 -2.65 -20.06 -10.81
CA PRO A 68 -3.87 -19.55 -10.15
C PRO A 68 -4.88 -20.65 -9.77
N GLU A 69 -4.89 -21.77 -10.51
CA GLU A 69 -5.78 -22.92 -10.25
C GLU A 69 -5.51 -23.57 -8.88
N ARG A 70 -4.27 -23.59 -8.41
CA ARG A 70 -3.97 -24.10 -7.07
C ARG A 70 -4.52 -23.19 -5.99
N THR A 71 -4.38 -21.89 -6.17
CA THR A 71 -4.95 -20.88 -5.25
C THR A 71 -6.48 -20.97 -5.25
N LYS A 72 -7.12 -21.08 -6.42
CA LYS A 72 -8.56 -21.32 -6.58
C LYS A 72 -9.00 -22.62 -5.85
N ARG A 73 -8.24 -23.70 -5.98
CA ARG A 73 -8.55 -24.99 -5.34
C ARG A 73 -8.42 -24.94 -3.82
N ILE A 74 -7.47 -24.16 -3.30
CA ILE A 74 -7.27 -23.97 -1.86
C ILE A 74 -8.38 -23.04 -1.33
N MET A 75 -8.59 -21.90 -1.95
CA MET A 75 -9.60 -20.91 -1.51
C MET A 75 -11.03 -21.40 -1.75
N GLY A 76 -11.30 -22.19 -2.80
CA GLY A 76 -12.62 -22.76 -3.08
C GLY A 76 -13.08 -23.86 -2.10
N ARG A 77 -12.20 -24.34 -1.22
CA ARG A 77 -12.58 -25.26 -0.14
C ARG A 77 -13.14 -24.54 1.10
N PHE A 78 -12.84 -23.27 1.25
CA PHE A 78 -13.26 -22.47 2.39
C PHE A 78 -14.40 -21.55 1.96
N HIS A 79 -15.45 -21.46 2.77
CA HIS A 79 -16.63 -20.62 2.52
C HIS A 79 -16.84 -19.67 3.69
N GLY A 80 -17.43 -18.50 3.41
CA GLY A 80 -17.78 -17.52 4.42
C GLY A 80 -16.56 -16.91 5.11
N ILE A 81 -16.68 -16.67 6.43
CA ILE A 81 -15.68 -15.93 7.23
C ILE A 81 -14.28 -16.57 7.20
N TYR A 82 -14.18 -17.89 7.14
CA TYR A 82 -12.88 -18.59 7.09
C TYR A 82 -12.11 -18.28 5.81
N ALA A 83 -12.80 -18.16 4.67
CA ALA A 83 -12.19 -17.79 3.41
C ALA A 83 -11.64 -16.34 3.47
N ASN A 84 -12.39 -15.42 4.08
CA ASN A 84 -11.97 -14.04 4.28
C ASN A 84 -10.75 -13.95 5.22
N ILE A 85 -10.70 -14.73 6.31
CA ILE A 85 -9.55 -14.79 7.22
C ILE A 85 -8.30 -15.30 6.49
N ILE A 86 -8.43 -16.39 5.73
CA ILE A 86 -7.30 -16.96 4.98
C ILE A 86 -6.79 -15.98 3.93
N ALA A 87 -7.69 -15.30 3.24
CA ALA A 87 -7.34 -14.29 2.25
C ALA A 87 -6.61 -13.09 2.88
N ALA A 88 -7.09 -12.61 4.04
CA ALA A 88 -6.45 -11.54 4.78
C ALA A 88 -5.06 -11.94 5.29
N LEU A 89 -4.90 -13.15 5.83
CA LEU A 89 -3.60 -13.69 6.24
C LEU A 89 -2.65 -13.84 5.04
N LEU A 90 -3.16 -14.29 3.91
CA LEU A 90 -2.38 -14.42 2.68
C LEU A 90 -1.87 -13.04 2.20
N GLY A 91 -2.71 -12.01 2.29
CA GLY A 91 -2.32 -10.62 2.03
C GLY A 91 -1.21 -10.13 2.96
N THR A 92 -1.27 -10.50 4.24
CA THR A 92 -0.26 -10.11 5.24
C THR A 92 1.09 -10.78 5.03
N ILE A 93 1.09 -12.06 4.66
CA ILE A 93 2.32 -12.83 4.42
C ILE A 93 3.02 -12.37 3.13
N THR A 94 2.25 -11.90 2.17
CA THR A 94 2.78 -11.48 0.87
C THR A 94 3.06 -9.98 0.89
N PRO A 95 4.33 -9.54 0.79
CA PRO A 95 4.70 -8.12 0.86
C PRO A 95 4.34 -7.42 -0.47
N PHE A 96 3.06 -7.21 -0.70
CA PHE A 96 2.56 -6.58 -1.90
C PHE A 96 2.18 -5.12 -1.65
N CYS A 97 2.77 -4.20 -2.40
CA CYS A 97 2.22 -2.86 -2.50
C CYS A 97 0.83 -2.89 -3.18
N SER A 98 0.03 -1.89 -2.96
CA SER A 98 -1.30 -1.77 -3.58
C SER A 98 -1.28 -1.93 -5.11
N CYS A 99 -0.21 -1.52 -5.78
CA CYS A 99 -0.03 -1.68 -7.23
C CYS A 99 0.09 -3.13 -7.69
N SER A 100 0.66 -4.02 -6.87
CA SER A 100 0.78 -5.45 -7.19
C SER A 100 -0.40 -6.27 -6.67
N SER A 101 -1.07 -5.81 -5.62
CA SER A 101 -2.26 -6.48 -5.08
C SER A 101 -3.46 -6.38 -6.04
N ILE A 102 -3.60 -5.27 -6.79
CA ILE A 102 -4.68 -5.08 -7.76
C ILE A 102 -4.66 -6.12 -8.89
N PRO A 103 -3.54 -6.41 -9.59
CA PRO A 103 -3.47 -7.52 -10.55
C PRO A 103 -3.84 -8.88 -9.97
N ILE A 104 -3.45 -9.16 -8.71
CA ILE A 104 -3.81 -10.42 -8.04
C ILE A 104 -5.31 -10.45 -7.73
N PHE A 105 -5.86 -9.36 -7.25
CA PHE A 105 -7.30 -9.17 -7.06
C PHE A 105 -8.07 -9.42 -8.37
N MET A 106 -7.59 -8.88 -9.50
CA MET A 106 -8.16 -9.16 -10.84
C MET A 106 -8.12 -10.66 -11.15
N GLY A 107 -7.00 -11.32 -10.87
CA GLY A 107 -6.86 -12.76 -11.05
C GLY A 107 -7.83 -13.57 -10.18
N PHE A 108 -8.04 -13.19 -8.92
CA PHE A 108 -8.98 -13.83 -8.02
C PHE A 108 -10.43 -13.67 -8.52
N THR A 109 -10.79 -12.47 -8.92
CA THR A 109 -12.11 -12.14 -9.45
C THR A 109 -12.39 -12.87 -10.77
N ALA A 110 -11.43 -12.89 -11.70
CA ALA A 110 -11.53 -13.64 -12.96
C ALA A 110 -11.58 -15.15 -12.72
N ALA A 111 -10.97 -15.67 -11.66
CA ALA A 111 -11.04 -17.07 -11.25
C ALA A 111 -12.37 -17.45 -10.58
N GLY A 112 -13.28 -16.49 -10.33
CA GLY A 112 -14.58 -16.71 -9.69
C GLY A 112 -14.49 -16.90 -8.17
N ILE A 113 -13.45 -16.36 -7.52
CA ILE A 113 -13.36 -16.29 -6.06
C ILE A 113 -14.37 -15.23 -5.57
N PRO A 114 -15.11 -15.49 -4.47
CA PRO A 114 -16.05 -14.53 -3.91
C PRO A 114 -15.46 -13.15 -3.75
N LEU A 115 -16.26 -12.12 -4.05
CA LEU A 115 -15.80 -10.73 -4.06
C LEU A 115 -15.29 -10.30 -2.69
N GLY A 116 -15.99 -10.67 -1.61
CA GLY A 116 -15.57 -10.36 -0.24
C GLY A 116 -14.21 -10.93 0.10
N VAL A 117 -13.93 -12.17 -0.29
CA VAL A 117 -12.64 -12.83 -0.09
C VAL A 117 -11.51 -12.09 -0.83
N SER A 118 -11.79 -11.69 -2.08
CA SER A 118 -10.84 -10.91 -2.90
C SER A 118 -10.56 -9.53 -2.29
N PHE A 119 -11.58 -8.88 -1.69
CA PHE A 119 -11.41 -7.61 -0.99
C PHE A 119 -10.72 -7.75 0.37
N SER A 120 -10.94 -8.83 1.11
CA SER A 120 -10.17 -9.11 2.34
C SER A 120 -8.68 -9.17 2.06
N PHE A 121 -8.28 -9.83 0.97
CA PHE A 121 -6.90 -9.82 0.50
C PHE A 121 -6.43 -8.41 0.09
N LEU A 122 -7.25 -7.67 -0.67
CA LEU A 122 -6.89 -6.34 -1.19
C LEU A 122 -6.73 -5.31 -0.07
N ILE A 123 -7.51 -5.40 1.01
CA ILE A 123 -7.42 -4.50 2.17
C ILE A 123 -6.19 -4.84 3.02
N SER A 124 -5.98 -6.14 3.33
CA SER A 124 -4.89 -6.55 4.22
C SER A 124 -3.52 -6.31 3.61
N SER A 125 -3.36 -6.58 2.34
CA SER A 125 -2.06 -6.62 1.66
C SER A 125 -1.26 -5.29 1.76
N PRO A 126 -1.79 -4.11 1.45
CA PRO A 126 -1.05 -2.85 1.60
C PRO A 126 -1.07 -2.30 3.03
N MET A 127 -1.96 -2.78 3.88
CA MET A 127 -2.19 -2.24 5.22
C MET A 127 -1.35 -2.96 6.27
N VAL A 128 -1.19 -4.28 6.12
CA VAL A 128 -0.57 -5.14 7.13
C VAL A 128 0.34 -6.14 6.42
N ASP A 129 1.60 -5.79 6.23
CA ASP A 129 2.60 -6.72 5.71
C ASP A 129 3.66 -7.08 6.79
N LEU A 130 4.40 -8.17 6.57
CA LEU A 130 5.45 -8.59 7.49
C LEU A 130 6.59 -7.58 7.60
N GLY A 131 6.88 -6.82 6.54
CA GLY A 131 7.88 -5.77 6.56
C GLY A 131 7.47 -4.61 7.47
N SER A 132 6.20 -4.20 7.38
CA SER A 132 5.64 -3.18 8.26
C SER A 132 5.62 -3.63 9.72
N LEU A 133 5.32 -4.90 10.01
CA LEU A 133 5.38 -5.45 11.36
C LEU A 133 6.80 -5.33 11.95
N VAL A 134 7.83 -5.74 11.22
CA VAL A 134 9.22 -5.67 11.67
C VAL A 134 9.64 -4.22 11.95
N LEU A 135 9.30 -3.31 11.04
CA LEU A 135 9.64 -1.89 11.18
C LEU A 135 8.90 -1.21 12.33
N LEU A 136 7.60 -1.41 12.41
CA LEU A 136 6.79 -0.87 13.51
C LEU A 136 7.25 -1.41 14.86
N THR A 137 7.69 -2.68 14.91
CA THR A 137 8.26 -3.25 16.13
C THR A 137 9.55 -2.54 16.54
N GLY A 138 10.38 -2.17 15.57
CA GLY A 138 11.63 -1.44 15.82
C GLY A 138 11.44 -0.02 16.35
N ILE A 139 10.33 0.64 15.96
CA ILE A 139 10.09 2.06 16.28
C ILE A 139 9.12 2.21 17.46
N PHE A 140 8.00 1.52 17.41
CA PHE A 140 6.91 1.66 18.38
C PHE A 140 6.86 0.53 19.41
N GLY A 141 7.67 -0.50 19.24
CA GLY A 141 7.67 -1.69 20.08
C GLY A 141 6.66 -2.75 19.65
N LEU A 142 6.89 -3.98 20.10
CA LEU A 142 6.12 -5.16 19.70
C LEU A 142 4.62 -5.07 20.08
N ARG A 143 4.30 -4.42 21.19
CA ARG A 143 2.90 -4.27 21.65
C ARG A 143 2.07 -3.46 20.65
N ILE A 144 2.55 -2.31 20.24
CA ILE A 144 1.87 -1.43 19.28
C ILE A 144 1.80 -2.09 17.92
N ALA A 145 2.91 -2.69 17.47
CA ALA A 145 2.96 -3.38 16.18
C ALA A 145 2.00 -4.58 16.11
N SER A 146 1.89 -5.38 17.16
CA SER A 146 0.93 -6.51 17.21
C SER A 146 -0.52 -6.05 17.19
N VAL A 147 -0.87 -5.02 17.96
CA VAL A 147 -2.23 -4.44 17.94
C VAL A 147 -2.56 -3.87 16.57
N TYR A 148 -1.60 -3.20 15.92
CA TYR A 148 -1.74 -2.69 14.55
C TYR A 148 -2.10 -3.81 13.56
N VAL A 149 -1.37 -4.91 13.59
CA VAL A 149 -1.61 -6.08 12.73
C VAL A 149 -2.98 -6.70 13.00
N ILE A 150 -3.33 -6.89 14.27
CA ILE A 150 -4.61 -7.50 14.65
C ILE A 150 -5.79 -6.61 14.18
N LEU A 151 -5.74 -5.31 14.45
CA LEU A 151 -6.80 -4.39 14.04
C LEU A 151 -6.89 -4.25 12.52
N GLY A 152 -5.76 -4.23 11.82
CA GLY A 152 -5.71 -4.20 10.36
C GLY A 152 -6.30 -5.48 9.74
N LEU A 153 -5.98 -6.66 10.28
CA LEU A 153 -6.58 -7.93 9.87
C LEU A 153 -8.08 -7.97 10.14
N LEU A 154 -8.51 -7.49 11.31
CA LEU A 154 -9.94 -7.40 11.63
C LEU A 154 -10.68 -6.50 10.62
N LEU A 155 -10.11 -5.35 10.30
CA LEU A 155 -10.68 -4.45 9.30
C LEU A 155 -10.76 -5.13 7.93
N ALA A 156 -9.72 -5.86 7.52
CA ALA A 156 -9.69 -6.55 6.23
C ALA A 156 -10.77 -7.63 6.15
N VAL A 157 -10.93 -8.44 7.19
CA VAL A 157 -11.95 -9.50 7.23
C VAL A 157 -13.35 -8.90 7.29
N LEU A 158 -13.60 -7.92 8.17
CA LEU A 158 -14.91 -7.28 8.30
C LEU A 158 -15.27 -6.51 7.02
N GLY A 159 -14.32 -5.79 6.43
CA GLY A 159 -14.52 -5.07 5.19
C GLY A 159 -14.89 -5.99 4.02
N GLY A 160 -14.20 -7.13 3.90
CA GLY A 160 -14.54 -8.16 2.92
C GLY A 160 -15.94 -8.75 3.14
N LEU A 161 -16.29 -9.08 4.40
CA LEU A 161 -17.64 -9.59 4.73
C LEU A 161 -18.74 -8.57 4.41
N VAL A 162 -18.53 -7.29 4.68
CA VAL A 162 -19.49 -6.24 4.34
C VAL A 162 -19.68 -6.15 2.84
N ILE A 163 -18.62 -6.19 2.06
CA ILE A 163 -18.68 -6.14 0.59
C ILE A 163 -19.41 -7.39 0.05
N GLU A 164 -19.15 -8.57 0.62
CA GLU A 164 -19.85 -9.81 0.26
C GLU A 164 -21.34 -9.73 0.53
N HIS A 165 -21.72 -9.20 1.71
CA HIS A 165 -23.13 -9.05 2.09
C HIS A 165 -23.89 -8.04 1.22
N LEU A 166 -23.21 -7.02 0.71
CA LEU A 166 -23.79 -6.02 -0.19
C LEU A 166 -24.06 -6.56 -1.60
N SER A 167 -23.61 -7.77 -1.94
CA SER A 167 -23.87 -8.46 -3.23
C SER A 167 -23.55 -7.57 -4.45
N LEU A 168 -22.40 -6.87 -4.41
CA LEU A 168 -21.98 -5.93 -5.45
C LEU A 168 -21.23 -6.59 -6.63
N GLU A 169 -21.50 -7.87 -6.90
CA GLU A 169 -20.82 -8.63 -7.97
C GLU A 169 -21.06 -8.04 -9.36
N ASN A 170 -22.23 -7.40 -9.57
CA ASN A 170 -22.58 -6.72 -10.83
C ASN A 170 -21.80 -5.40 -11.06
N GLU A 171 -21.06 -4.95 -10.06
CA GLU A 171 -20.27 -3.72 -10.12
C GLU A 171 -18.81 -3.96 -10.56
N ILE A 172 -18.50 -5.16 -11.05
CA ILE A 172 -17.23 -5.50 -11.69
C ILE A 172 -17.32 -5.11 -13.17
N GLU A 173 -16.24 -4.57 -13.73
CA GLU A 173 -16.18 -4.23 -15.16
C GLU A 173 -16.22 -5.50 -16.02
N PRO A 174 -17.08 -5.56 -17.07
CA PRO A 174 -17.27 -6.76 -17.89
C PRO A 174 -15.99 -7.28 -18.56
N ILE A 175 -15.02 -6.41 -18.76
CA ILE A 175 -13.73 -6.75 -19.35
C ILE A 175 -12.94 -7.77 -18.51
N LEU A 176 -13.16 -7.77 -17.18
CA LEU A 176 -12.56 -8.74 -16.27
C LEU A 176 -13.18 -10.13 -16.39
N LEU A 177 -14.50 -10.18 -16.57
CA LEU A 177 -15.24 -11.43 -16.73
C LEU A 177 -14.96 -12.09 -18.11
N GLN A 178 -14.52 -11.29 -19.09
CA GLN A 178 -14.11 -11.77 -20.41
C GLN A 178 -12.65 -12.22 -20.47
N LEU A 179 -11.84 -11.85 -19.50
CA LEU A 179 -10.54 -12.47 -19.29
C LEU A 179 -10.78 -13.91 -18.87
N LYS A 180 -11.03 -14.80 -19.88
CA LYS A 180 -11.02 -16.24 -19.63
C LYS A 180 -9.75 -16.53 -18.82
N PRO A 181 -9.86 -17.25 -17.69
CA PRO A 181 -8.66 -17.82 -17.10
C PRO A 181 -7.95 -18.50 -18.26
N VAL A 182 -6.71 -18.15 -18.49
CA VAL A 182 -5.91 -18.87 -19.46
C VAL A 182 -5.82 -20.31 -18.91
N GLU A 183 -6.78 -21.15 -19.32
CA GLU A 183 -6.83 -22.58 -19.06
C GLU A 183 -5.71 -23.32 -19.81
N GLN A 184 -4.66 -22.63 -20.12
CA GLN A 184 -3.44 -23.29 -20.45
C GLN A 184 -2.85 -23.74 -19.14
N ALA A 185 -3.07 -25.03 -18.82
CA ALA A 185 -2.14 -25.78 -18.00
C ALA A 185 -0.77 -25.31 -18.45
N LEU A 186 -0.13 -24.43 -17.68
CA LEU A 186 1.20 -23.93 -18.02
C LEU A 186 2.05 -25.19 -18.11
N PRO A 187 2.47 -25.60 -19.32
CA PRO A 187 3.45 -26.68 -19.44
C PRO A 187 4.58 -26.26 -18.52
N THR A 188 5.28 -27.20 -17.97
CA THR A 188 6.39 -26.95 -17.05
C THR A 188 7.33 -25.93 -17.68
N LEU A 189 7.04 -24.63 -17.39
CA LEU A 189 7.78 -23.52 -17.96
C LEU A 189 9.25 -23.72 -17.63
N SER A 190 10.09 -23.68 -18.64
CA SER A 190 11.54 -23.68 -18.45
C SER A 190 11.97 -22.42 -17.67
N ARG A 191 13.13 -22.44 -17.04
CA ARG A 191 13.65 -21.28 -16.31
C ARG A 191 13.69 -20.01 -17.17
N LYS A 192 14.02 -20.16 -18.47
CA LYS A 192 14.05 -19.01 -19.41
C LYS A 192 12.67 -18.43 -19.67
N GLU A 193 11.67 -19.28 -19.84
CA GLU A 193 10.27 -18.84 -20.05
C GLU A 193 9.71 -18.16 -18.80
N ARG A 194 10.05 -18.61 -17.59
CA ARG A 194 9.66 -17.95 -16.32
C ARG A 194 10.28 -16.58 -16.18
N LEU A 195 11.56 -16.40 -16.55
CA LEU A 195 12.23 -15.12 -16.56
C LEU A 195 11.61 -14.16 -17.59
N SER A 196 11.33 -14.68 -18.79
CA SER A 196 10.67 -13.92 -19.85
C SER A 196 9.25 -13.49 -19.42
N TYR A 197 8.50 -14.38 -18.81
CA TYR A 197 7.18 -14.06 -18.24
C TYR A 197 7.27 -12.96 -17.17
N ALA A 198 8.20 -13.07 -16.23
CA ALA A 198 8.40 -12.07 -15.19
C ALA A 198 8.79 -10.71 -15.78
N ALA A 199 9.68 -10.68 -16.78
CA ALA A 199 10.09 -9.45 -17.46
C ALA A 199 8.93 -8.79 -18.23
N GLU A 200 8.10 -9.59 -18.91
CA GLU A 200 6.91 -9.07 -19.62
C GLU A 200 5.86 -8.50 -18.63
N GLN A 201 5.67 -9.13 -17.47
CA GLN A 201 4.81 -8.61 -16.41
C GLN A 201 5.31 -7.27 -15.89
N VAL A 202 6.63 -7.12 -15.65
CA VAL A 202 7.24 -5.85 -15.28
C VAL A 202 6.94 -4.78 -16.33
N LYS A 203 7.23 -5.07 -17.60
CA LYS A 203 7.04 -4.11 -18.69
C LYS A 203 5.57 -3.67 -18.84
N THR A 204 4.67 -4.64 -18.77
CA THR A 204 3.23 -4.39 -18.93
C THR A 204 2.68 -3.58 -17.74
N THR A 205 3.04 -3.94 -16.52
CA THR A 205 2.60 -3.26 -15.31
C THR A 205 3.22 -1.88 -15.21
N PHE A 206 4.53 -1.76 -15.45
CA PHE A 206 5.24 -0.49 -15.44
C PHE A 206 4.60 0.55 -16.38
N ARG A 207 4.33 0.18 -17.64
CA ARG A 207 3.67 1.09 -18.59
C ARG A 207 2.31 1.58 -18.12
N LYS A 208 1.57 0.76 -17.40
CA LYS A 208 0.25 1.12 -16.87
C LYS A 208 0.34 2.02 -15.63
N VAL A 209 1.33 1.78 -14.77
CA VAL A 209 1.43 2.40 -13.43
C VAL A 209 2.27 3.67 -13.44
N PHE A 210 3.28 3.75 -14.30
CA PHE A 210 4.25 4.84 -14.34
C PHE A 210 3.62 6.25 -14.40
N PRO A 211 2.63 6.55 -15.27
CA PRO A 211 2.02 7.88 -15.31
C PRO A 211 1.32 8.24 -14.00
N TYR A 212 0.79 7.26 -13.27
CA TYR A 212 0.15 7.48 -11.97
C TYR A 212 1.16 7.67 -10.83
N ILE A 213 2.33 7.01 -10.91
CA ILE A 213 3.46 7.27 -10.01
C ILE A 213 3.90 8.72 -10.16
N LEU A 214 4.12 9.19 -11.39
CA LEU A 214 4.52 10.58 -11.65
C LEU A 214 3.52 11.57 -11.06
N LEU A 215 2.22 11.30 -11.23
CA LEU A 215 1.15 12.15 -10.72
C LEU A 215 1.10 12.13 -9.18
N GLY A 216 1.14 10.95 -8.57
CA GLY A 216 1.09 10.79 -7.12
C GLY A 216 2.31 11.35 -6.40
N VAL A 217 3.52 11.05 -6.89
CA VAL A 217 4.77 11.60 -6.34
C VAL A 217 4.86 13.11 -6.59
N GLY A 218 4.35 13.60 -7.74
CA GLY A 218 4.27 15.04 -8.04
C GLY A 218 3.40 15.78 -7.02
N ILE A 219 2.21 15.28 -6.71
CA ILE A 219 1.34 15.84 -5.68
C ILE A 219 2.04 15.75 -4.30
N GLY A 220 2.63 14.59 -3.98
CA GLY A 220 3.38 14.39 -2.73
C GLY A 220 4.53 15.38 -2.55
N SER A 221 5.31 15.65 -3.61
CA SER A 221 6.43 16.59 -3.58
C SER A 221 6.00 18.04 -3.37
N LEU A 222 4.83 18.42 -3.91
CA LEU A 222 4.24 19.72 -3.66
C LEU A 222 3.78 19.84 -2.20
N ILE A 223 3.08 18.84 -1.68
CA ILE A 223 2.60 18.83 -0.30
C ILE A 223 3.77 18.89 0.70
N HIS A 224 4.83 18.11 0.48
CA HIS A 224 5.94 17.96 1.41
C HIS A 224 6.67 19.28 1.69
N ASN A 225 6.87 20.14 0.70
CA ASN A 225 7.65 21.37 0.84
C ASN A 225 6.81 22.64 0.96
N TRP A 226 5.51 22.57 0.66
CA TRP A 226 4.64 23.77 0.65
C TRP A 226 3.74 23.87 1.87
N ILE A 227 3.47 22.75 2.56
CA ILE A 227 2.66 22.78 3.78
C ILE A 227 3.60 23.09 4.97
N PRO A 228 3.41 24.23 5.67
CA PRO A 228 4.19 24.56 6.85
C PRO A 228 3.97 23.51 7.94
N GLU A 229 5.06 23.07 8.57
CA GLU A 229 5.01 22.10 9.68
C GLU A 229 4.05 22.51 10.81
N ASN A 230 3.98 23.82 11.07
CA ASN A 230 3.07 24.38 12.09
C ASN A 230 1.60 24.08 11.80
N TRP A 231 1.19 23.99 10.54
CA TRP A 231 -0.18 23.63 10.17
C TRP A 231 -0.44 22.14 10.44
N ILE A 232 0.53 21.31 10.16
CA ILE A 232 0.44 19.86 10.42
C ILE A 232 0.30 19.64 11.92
N ILE A 233 1.10 20.34 12.75
CA ILE A 233 1.05 20.22 14.21
C ILE A 233 -0.29 20.77 14.77
N SER A 234 -0.79 21.88 14.27
CA SER A 234 -2.06 22.44 14.73
C SER A 234 -3.26 21.56 14.38
N LEU A 235 -3.20 20.84 13.25
CA LEU A 235 -4.27 19.97 12.78
C LEU A 235 -4.18 18.55 13.40
N LEU A 236 -2.98 18.02 13.60
CA LEU A 236 -2.75 16.64 14.04
C LEU A 236 -2.26 16.54 15.49
N GLY A 237 -2.06 17.65 16.19
CA GLY A 237 -1.55 17.70 17.56
C GLY A 237 -2.55 17.21 18.61
N LYS A 238 -2.05 17.00 19.83
CA LYS A 238 -2.82 16.51 20.99
C LYS A 238 -4.05 17.37 21.28
N GLY A 239 -5.19 16.72 21.48
CA GLY A 239 -6.43 17.35 21.89
C GLY A 239 -7.37 17.77 20.74
N ASN A 240 -7.00 17.50 19.49
CA ASN A 240 -7.91 17.70 18.35
C ASN A 240 -8.63 16.39 18.01
N PRO A 241 -9.92 16.23 18.39
CA PRO A 241 -10.66 15.02 18.05
C PRO A 241 -10.78 14.80 16.53
N ALA A 242 -10.70 15.86 15.73
CA ALA A 242 -10.70 15.76 14.27
C ALA A 242 -9.32 15.33 13.70
N GLY A 243 -8.26 15.28 14.51
CA GLY A 243 -6.91 14.98 14.06
C GLY A 243 -6.81 13.64 13.31
N VAL A 244 -7.45 12.59 13.82
CA VAL A 244 -7.48 11.26 13.18
C VAL A 244 -8.17 11.31 11.81
N ILE A 245 -9.29 12.00 11.71
CA ILE A 245 -10.05 12.14 10.45
C ILE A 245 -9.21 12.91 9.43
N LEU A 246 -8.64 14.04 9.84
CA LEU A 246 -7.81 14.87 8.98
C LEU A 246 -6.55 14.14 8.53
N ALA A 247 -5.88 13.42 9.43
CA ALA A 247 -4.71 12.61 9.11
C ALA A 247 -5.02 11.54 8.04
N SER A 248 -6.13 10.83 8.22
CA SER A 248 -6.59 9.82 7.26
C SER A 248 -6.87 10.42 5.89
N LEU A 249 -7.54 11.58 5.83
CA LEU A 249 -7.89 12.25 4.58
C LEU A 249 -6.67 12.87 3.89
N VAL A 250 -5.74 13.45 4.64
CA VAL A 250 -4.49 14.02 4.10
C VAL A 250 -3.58 12.92 3.55
N GLY A 251 -3.64 11.71 4.12
CA GLY A 251 -2.89 10.57 3.61
C GLY A 251 -3.34 10.09 2.21
N ILE A 252 -4.64 10.20 1.88
CA ILE A 252 -5.21 9.65 0.63
C ILE A 252 -4.54 10.18 -0.65
N PRO A 253 -4.32 11.48 -0.84
CA PRO A 253 -3.67 11.99 -2.04
C PRO A 253 -2.19 11.65 -2.13
N MET A 254 -1.56 11.29 -1.01
CA MET A 254 -0.15 10.95 -0.97
C MET A 254 0.08 9.53 -1.47
N TYR A 255 1.20 9.32 -2.15
CA TYR A 255 1.67 7.99 -2.52
C TYR A 255 3.01 7.75 -1.84
N ALA A 256 3.01 6.93 -0.83
CA ALA A 256 4.22 6.45 -0.19
C ALA A 256 4.01 5.02 0.32
N ASP A 257 5.07 4.25 0.36
CA ASP A 257 5.09 2.97 1.07
C ASP A 257 5.30 3.22 2.58
N ILE A 258 5.22 2.16 3.35
CA ILE A 258 5.38 2.26 4.81
C ILE A 258 6.80 2.73 5.18
N PHE A 259 7.82 2.37 4.39
CA PHE A 259 9.20 2.79 4.60
C PHE A 259 9.37 4.31 4.41
N GLY A 260 8.64 4.89 3.46
CA GLY A 260 8.63 6.34 3.23
C GLY A 260 7.82 7.12 4.26
N THR A 261 6.80 6.49 4.87
CA THR A 261 5.96 7.17 5.88
C THR A 261 6.57 7.18 7.28
N ILE A 262 7.49 6.28 7.59
CA ILE A 262 8.11 6.16 8.92
C ILE A 262 8.82 7.44 9.39
N PRO A 263 9.70 8.08 8.62
CA PRO A 263 10.35 9.32 9.05
C PRO A 263 9.35 10.45 9.34
N ILE A 264 8.25 10.48 8.55
CA ILE A 264 7.16 11.44 8.78
C ILE A 264 6.45 11.12 10.09
N ALA A 265 6.15 9.84 10.33
CA ALA A 265 5.52 9.37 11.56
C ALA A 265 6.35 9.69 12.81
N GLU A 266 7.66 9.42 12.78
CA GLU A 266 8.57 9.78 13.87
C GLU A 266 8.60 11.30 14.10
N SER A 267 8.72 12.09 13.05
CA SER A 267 8.70 13.55 13.15
C SER A 267 7.40 14.08 13.75
N LEU A 268 6.24 13.55 13.35
CA LEU A 268 4.93 13.92 13.89
C LEU A 268 4.80 13.57 15.38
N LEU A 269 5.28 12.38 15.78
CA LEU A 269 5.26 11.97 17.19
C LEU A 269 6.15 12.84 18.05
N LEU A 270 7.38 13.14 17.61
CA LEU A 270 8.30 14.03 18.31
C LEU A 270 7.70 15.44 18.48
N LYS A 271 6.89 15.89 17.53
CA LYS A 271 6.17 17.16 17.57
C LYS A 271 4.87 17.09 18.39
N GLY A 272 4.55 15.95 18.98
CA GLY A 272 3.44 15.79 19.91
C GLY A 272 2.11 15.38 19.28
N ALA A 273 2.12 14.82 18.06
CA ALA A 273 0.94 14.16 17.52
C ALA A 273 0.58 12.91 18.31
N GLU A 274 -0.71 12.57 18.38
CA GLU A 274 -1.17 11.36 19.04
C GLU A 274 -0.84 10.12 18.20
N LEU A 275 -0.52 9.01 18.87
CA LEU A 275 -0.12 7.75 18.24
C LEU A 275 -1.15 7.28 17.20
N GLY A 276 -2.43 7.26 17.56
CA GLY A 276 -3.49 6.81 16.64
C GLY A 276 -3.68 7.73 15.44
N THR A 277 -3.44 9.03 15.60
CA THR A 277 -3.45 10.00 14.49
C THR A 277 -2.35 9.69 13.48
N VAL A 278 -1.14 9.41 13.97
CA VAL A 278 0.01 9.06 13.13
C VAL A 278 -0.20 7.71 12.43
N LEU A 279 -0.68 6.70 13.15
CA LEU A 279 -0.96 5.39 12.55
C LEU A 279 -2.09 5.45 11.53
N ALA A 280 -3.14 6.24 11.79
CA ALA A 280 -4.23 6.46 10.82
C ALA A 280 -3.72 7.15 9.53
N PHE A 281 -2.82 8.12 9.65
CA PHE A 281 -2.14 8.73 8.51
C PHE A 281 -1.37 7.67 7.70
N MET A 282 -0.54 6.86 8.35
CA MET A 282 0.23 5.80 7.69
C MET A 282 -0.68 4.79 6.96
N MET A 283 -1.74 4.32 7.63
CA MET A 283 -2.74 3.43 7.02
C MET A 283 -3.43 4.07 5.81
N GLY A 284 -3.79 5.36 5.91
CA GLY A 284 -4.43 6.11 4.82
C GLY A 284 -3.54 6.19 3.57
N VAL A 285 -2.27 6.55 3.76
CA VAL A 285 -1.28 6.67 2.68
C VAL A 285 -1.04 5.33 1.98
N THR A 286 -0.88 4.25 2.74
CA THR A 286 -0.55 2.92 2.18
C THR A 286 -1.74 2.25 1.50
N THR A 287 -2.95 2.36 2.08
CA THR A 287 -4.13 1.62 1.63
C THR A 287 -4.93 2.37 0.56
N LEU A 288 -5.10 3.68 0.71
CA LEU A 288 -6.01 4.51 -0.11
C LEU A 288 -5.28 5.48 -1.03
N SER A 289 -4.03 5.20 -1.39
CA SER A 289 -3.28 6.09 -2.28
C SER A 289 -4.00 6.36 -3.61
N LEU A 290 -3.97 7.60 -4.06
CA LEU A 290 -4.68 8.06 -5.27
C LEU A 290 -4.34 7.24 -6.52
N PRO A 291 -3.06 6.87 -6.81
CA PRO A 291 -2.73 6.01 -7.94
C PRO A 291 -3.41 4.64 -7.88
N SER A 292 -3.48 4.04 -6.68
CA SER A 292 -4.13 2.74 -6.48
C SER A 292 -5.63 2.82 -6.74
N MET A 293 -6.29 3.90 -6.28
CA MET A 293 -7.71 4.12 -6.54
C MET A 293 -8.02 4.30 -8.03
N ILE A 294 -7.16 5.02 -8.76
CA ILE A 294 -7.30 5.19 -10.21
C ILE A 294 -7.12 3.84 -10.94
N MET A 295 -6.16 3.01 -10.52
CA MET A 295 -5.99 1.67 -11.07
C MET A 295 -7.20 0.78 -10.79
N LEU A 296 -7.69 0.78 -9.57
CA LEU A 296 -8.83 -0.02 -9.15
C LEU A 296 -10.11 0.41 -9.88
N ARG A 297 -10.27 1.72 -10.16
CA ARG A 297 -11.40 2.27 -10.94
C ARG A 297 -11.50 1.68 -12.35
N LYS A 298 -10.41 1.20 -12.94
CA LYS A 298 -10.42 0.52 -14.24
C LYS A 298 -10.93 -0.92 -14.18
N VAL A 299 -11.05 -1.45 -12.99
CA VAL A 299 -11.39 -2.86 -12.72
C VAL A 299 -12.79 -2.97 -12.14
N ILE A 300 -13.19 -2.01 -11.32
CA ILE A 300 -14.49 -1.97 -10.65
C ILE A 300 -15.21 -0.64 -10.92
N LYS A 301 -16.55 -0.70 -10.89
CA LYS A 301 -17.39 0.47 -11.09
C LYS A 301 -17.37 1.43 -9.88
N PRO A 302 -17.74 2.72 -10.06
CA PRO A 302 -17.66 3.75 -9.03
C PRO A 302 -18.37 3.38 -7.73
N LYS A 303 -19.49 2.68 -7.80
CA LYS A 303 -20.27 2.28 -6.62
C LYS A 303 -19.49 1.35 -5.71
N LEU A 304 -18.90 0.30 -6.27
CA LEU A 304 -18.07 -0.65 -5.50
C LEU A 304 -16.79 0.01 -4.99
N LEU A 305 -16.16 0.87 -5.81
CA LEU A 305 -14.99 1.65 -5.40
C LEU A 305 -15.32 2.58 -4.23
N GLY A 306 -16.43 3.31 -4.29
CA GLY A 306 -16.88 4.19 -3.21
C GLY A 306 -17.17 3.43 -1.91
N THR A 307 -17.79 2.25 -2.01
CA THR A 307 -18.03 1.37 -0.86
C THR A 307 -16.70 0.91 -0.24
N PHE A 308 -15.75 0.47 -1.05
CA PHE A 308 -14.42 0.08 -0.58
C PHE A 308 -13.68 1.22 0.13
N ILE A 309 -13.64 2.41 -0.49
CA ILE A 309 -13.03 3.61 0.10
C ILE A 309 -13.73 3.97 1.42
N GLY A 310 -15.05 3.95 1.45
CA GLY A 310 -15.83 4.25 2.66
C GLY A 310 -15.52 3.30 3.81
N ILE A 311 -15.48 1.99 3.54
CA ILE A 311 -15.14 0.97 4.55
C ILE A 311 -13.71 1.20 5.08
N CYS A 312 -12.74 1.42 4.18
CA CYS A 312 -11.36 1.66 4.59
C CYS A 312 -11.22 2.94 5.41
N ILE A 313 -11.82 4.06 4.99
CA ILE A 313 -11.75 5.33 5.74
C ILE A 313 -12.38 5.17 7.12
N LEU A 314 -13.58 4.62 7.20
CA LEU A 314 -14.26 4.41 8.49
C LEU A 314 -13.45 3.48 9.40
N GLY A 315 -12.91 2.40 8.86
CA GLY A 315 -12.06 1.48 9.61
C GLY A 315 -10.76 2.11 10.09
N ILE A 316 -10.07 2.87 9.25
CA ILE A 316 -8.83 3.58 9.62
C ILE A 316 -9.10 4.62 10.71
N ILE A 317 -10.17 5.39 10.60
CA ILE A 317 -10.57 6.36 11.62
C ILE A 317 -10.87 5.67 12.95
N LEU A 318 -11.62 4.57 12.91
CA LEU A 318 -11.93 3.79 14.12
C LEU A 318 -10.69 3.22 14.78
N ILE A 319 -9.76 2.65 13.99
CA ILE A 319 -8.47 2.16 14.47
C ILE A 319 -7.64 3.30 15.09
N GLY A 320 -7.60 4.45 14.45
CA GLY A 320 -6.90 5.62 14.97
C GLY A 320 -7.41 6.06 16.33
N TYR A 321 -8.73 6.12 16.52
CA TYR A 321 -9.31 6.43 17.83
C TYR A 321 -9.06 5.36 18.87
N ILE A 322 -9.09 4.07 18.48
CA ILE A 322 -8.74 2.95 19.39
C ILE A 322 -7.30 3.13 19.88
N PHE A 323 -6.36 3.42 19.00
CA PHE A 323 -4.96 3.65 19.38
C PHE A 323 -4.78 4.88 20.27
N ASN A 324 -5.49 5.97 20.02
CA ASN A 324 -5.45 7.14 20.89
C ASN A 324 -6.00 6.82 22.30
N ALA A 325 -7.09 6.05 22.38
CA ALA A 325 -7.64 5.61 23.66
C ALA A 325 -6.72 4.64 24.41
N LEU A 326 -6.03 3.76 23.69
CA LEU A 326 -5.10 2.77 24.26
C LEU A 326 -3.68 3.32 24.45
N GLN A 327 -3.39 4.53 24.01
CA GLN A 327 -2.04 5.11 24.04
C GLN A 327 -1.43 5.07 25.45
N ALA A 328 -2.20 5.39 26.48
CA ALA A 328 -1.75 5.37 27.88
C ALA A 328 -1.32 3.97 28.35
N THR A 329 -1.96 2.91 27.84
CA THR A 329 -1.68 1.51 28.23
C THR A 329 -0.63 0.85 27.34
N LEU A 330 -0.46 1.32 26.11
CA LEU A 330 0.47 0.74 25.13
C LEU A 330 1.88 1.33 25.26
N LEU A 331 2.03 2.54 25.79
CA LEU A 331 3.31 3.23 26.01
C LEU A 331 3.93 2.92 27.36
N VAL A 332 3.24 2.23 28.26
CA VAL A 332 3.74 1.67 29.52
C VAL A 332 4.22 0.23 29.28
#